data_a0b3d06e23eb7b48ca5532638a0d7e29
#
_entry.id   a0b3d06e23eb7b48ca5532638a0d7e29
#
_cell.length_a   1.000
_cell.length_b   1.000
_cell.length_c   1.000
_cell.angle_alpha   90.00
_cell.angle_beta   90.00
_cell.angle_gamma   90.00
#
_symmetry.space_group_name_H-M   'P 1'
#
loop_
_entity.id
_entity.type
_entity.pdbx_description
1 polymer ?
#
loop_
_entity_poly.entity_id
_entity_poly.type
_entity_poly.pdbx_seq_one_letter_code
_entity_poly.pdbx_strand_id
1 'polypeptide(L)'
;MTSATFDWALLVVPGLIWGASFLFIAEGLNAVAPNGVTFARIAVGFLTLSLFPSARKPVARADWAGIAGVGVLWLAFPLSMFPFAEQHVSSALTGMLNGATPLFVAAIAALLARRLPAGGIMAGLAVGFGGAVVMALPGLSGSNSTFGIMLIVLALVSYGIALNIARPLQQRNGAVPVMWRALGVATILTAPLGLPAVMNGHWTLRPAIAMLLLGAGGTAIAQVLTATAAGRMGATKASIAAFFIPVVALILGVVIRHERVTALSLIGAAICLVGAAIVRNPQMLTGLHFREIGIVLERSRGFRL
;
A
#
# COMPACT_ATOMS: atom_id res chain seq x y z
N MET A 1 22.94 1.81 -14.05
CA MET A 1 22.14 2.65 -13.12
C MET A 1 22.93 2.83 -11.84
N THR A 2 23.05 4.07 -11.34
CA THR A 2 23.63 4.31 -10.01
C THR A 2 22.77 3.67 -8.94
N SER A 3 23.31 3.35 -7.75
CA SER A 3 22.56 2.77 -6.62
C SER A 3 21.33 3.64 -6.27
N ALA A 4 21.48 4.95 -6.28
CA ALA A 4 20.39 5.89 -5.99
C ALA A 4 19.26 5.84 -7.03
N THR A 5 19.58 5.75 -8.33
CA THR A 5 18.56 5.63 -9.39
C THR A 5 17.75 4.34 -9.25
N PHE A 6 18.42 3.23 -8.93
CA PHE A 6 17.76 1.96 -8.72
C PHE A 6 16.83 1.99 -7.48
N ASP A 7 17.28 2.58 -6.38
CA ASP A 7 16.48 2.72 -5.16
C ASP A 7 15.23 3.60 -5.39
N TRP A 8 15.34 4.66 -6.20
CA TRP A 8 14.20 5.45 -6.62
C TRP A 8 13.21 4.65 -7.49
N ALA A 9 13.71 3.84 -8.43
CA ALA A 9 12.86 2.99 -9.26
C ALA A 9 12.06 1.98 -8.41
N LEU A 10 12.68 1.42 -7.34
CA LEU A 10 12.00 0.52 -6.40
C LEU A 10 10.87 1.18 -5.61
N LEU A 11 10.78 2.51 -5.57
CA LEU A 11 9.71 3.26 -4.89
C LEU A 11 8.67 3.80 -5.88
N VAL A 12 9.13 4.42 -6.97
CA VAL A 12 8.23 5.11 -7.92
C VAL A 12 7.43 4.09 -8.73
N VAL A 13 8.09 3.07 -9.31
CA VAL A 13 7.42 2.11 -10.19
C VAL A 13 6.28 1.35 -9.50
N PRO A 14 6.46 0.78 -8.29
CA PRO A 14 5.34 0.16 -7.58
C PRO A 14 4.21 1.14 -7.28
N GLY A 15 4.54 2.37 -6.90
CA GLY A 15 3.55 3.39 -6.58
C GLY A 15 2.65 3.73 -7.77
N LEU A 16 3.24 3.89 -8.97
CA LEU A 16 2.49 4.12 -10.21
C LEU A 16 1.61 2.90 -10.56
N ILE A 17 2.16 1.70 -10.51
CA ILE A 17 1.42 0.47 -10.80
C ILE A 17 0.27 0.27 -9.82
N TRP A 18 0.49 0.47 -8.53
CA TRP A 18 -0.56 0.32 -7.53
C TRP A 18 -1.63 1.40 -7.59
N GLY A 19 -1.27 2.63 -7.97
CA GLY A 19 -2.25 3.68 -8.21
C GLY A 19 -3.23 3.31 -9.33
N ALA A 20 -2.76 2.64 -10.39
CA ALA A 20 -3.61 2.12 -11.45
C ALA A 20 -4.40 0.85 -11.03
N SER A 21 -3.95 0.13 -9.98
CA SER A 21 -4.57 -1.12 -9.56
C SER A 21 -6.03 -0.97 -9.14
N PHE A 22 -6.42 0.17 -8.56
CA PHE A 22 -7.80 0.43 -8.14
C PHE A 22 -8.75 0.57 -9.34
N LEU A 23 -8.29 1.20 -10.42
CA LEU A 23 -9.01 1.18 -11.69
C LEU A 23 -9.19 -0.25 -12.21
N PHE A 24 -8.14 -1.08 -12.18
CA PHE A 24 -8.21 -2.45 -12.65
C PHE A 24 -9.10 -3.35 -11.78
N ILE A 25 -9.15 -3.11 -10.46
CA ILE A 25 -10.10 -3.78 -9.56
C ILE A 25 -11.53 -3.44 -9.98
N ALA A 26 -11.83 -2.16 -10.15
CA ALA A 26 -13.15 -1.70 -10.55
C ALA A 26 -13.57 -2.26 -11.93
N GLU A 27 -12.62 -2.38 -12.89
CA GLU A 27 -12.89 -3.05 -14.16
C GLU A 27 -13.12 -4.56 -14.01
N GLY A 28 -12.40 -5.22 -13.12
CA GLY A 28 -12.60 -6.64 -12.82
C GLY A 28 -13.96 -6.94 -12.20
N LEU A 29 -14.46 -6.05 -11.36
CA LEU A 29 -15.79 -6.16 -10.74
C LEU A 29 -16.94 -6.10 -11.76
N ASN A 30 -16.71 -5.61 -12.97
CA ASN A 30 -17.68 -5.69 -14.07
C ASN A 30 -17.82 -7.10 -14.65
N ALA A 31 -16.86 -8.00 -14.42
CA ALA A 31 -16.87 -9.37 -14.94
C ALA A 31 -17.14 -10.42 -13.87
N VAL A 32 -16.62 -10.22 -12.66
CA VAL A 32 -16.65 -11.24 -11.60
C VAL A 32 -16.92 -10.63 -10.22
N ALA A 33 -17.44 -11.45 -9.31
CA ALA A 33 -17.59 -11.08 -7.90
C ALA A 33 -16.23 -10.76 -7.24
N PRO A 34 -16.20 -10.03 -6.11
CA PRO A 34 -14.97 -9.62 -5.42
C PRO A 34 -13.96 -10.75 -5.16
N ASN A 35 -14.43 -11.92 -4.75
CA ASN A 35 -13.58 -13.10 -4.56
C ASN A 35 -12.90 -13.53 -5.86
N GLY A 36 -13.58 -13.39 -7.01
CA GLY A 36 -13.02 -13.67 -8.34
C GLY A 36 -11.91 -12.71 -8.70
N VAL A 37 -12.09 -11.41 -8.45
CA VAL A 37 -11.06 -10.37 -8.64
C VAL A 37 -9.83 -10.70 -7.79
N THR A 38 -10.04 -11.02 -6.51
CA THR A 38 -8.97 -11.39 -5.57
C THR A 38 -8.18 -12.59 -6.07
N PHE A 39 -8.87 -13.68 -6.37
CA PHE A 39 -8.23 -14.92 -6.82
C PHE A 39 -7.51 -14.72 -8.17
N ALA A 40 -8.18 -14.10 -9.16
CA ALA A 40 -7.61 -13.90 -10.49
C ALA A 40 -6.30 -13.11 -10.43
N ARG A 41 -6.27 -11.98 -9.68
CA ARG A 41 -5.05 -11.17 -9.54
C ARG A 41 -3.92 -11.91 -8.85
N ILE A 42 -4.21 -12.71 -7.81
CA ILE A 42 -3.20 -13.47 -7.05
C ILE A 42 -2.69 -14.64 -7.90
N ALA A 43 -3.57 -15.38 -8.55
CA ALA A 43 -3.21 -16.50 -9.42
C ALA A 43 -2.36 -16.05 -10.61
N VAL A 44 -2.76 -14.98 -11.30
CA VAL A 44 -1.95 -14.37 -12.38
C VAL A 44 -0.59 -13.91 -11.85
N GLY A 45 -0.56 -13.28 -10.67
CA GLY A 45 0.68 -12.88 -10.00
C GLY A 45 1.61 -14.07 -9.71
N PHE A 46 1.06 -15.16 -9.17
CA PHE A 46 1.78 -16.40 -8.91
C PHE A 46 2.35 -16.99 -10.21
N LEU A 47 1.53 -17.11 -11.25
CA LEU A 47 1.94 -17.61 -12.57
C LEU A 47 3.02 -16.72 -13.17
N THR A 48 2.89 -15.41 -13.08
CA THR A 48 3.90 -14.47 -13.58
C THR A 48 5.25 -14.69 -12.90
N LEU A 49 5.30 -14.81 -11.57
CA LEU A 49 6.56 -15.08 -10.87
C LEU A 49 7.08 -16.50 -11.14
N SER A 50 6.24 -17.46 -11.47
CA SER A 50 6.64 -18.82 -11.83
C SER A 50 7.49 -18.89 -13.11
N LEU A 51 7.43 -17.84 -13.96
CA LEU A 51 8.25 -17.72 -15.16
C LEU A 51 9.72 -17.39 -14.84
N PHE A 52 10.01 -16.90 -13.64
CA PHE A 52 11.36 -16.53 -13.25
C PHE A 52 12.06 -17.69 -12.55
N PRO A 53 13.21 -18.19 -13.07
CA PRO A 53 13.96 -19.28 -12.43
C PRO A 53 14.35 -18.97 -10.98
N SER A 54 14.60 -17.69 -10.65
CA SER A 54 14.93 -17.24 -9.31
C SER A 54 13.82 -17.48 -8.28
N ALA A 55 12.57 -17.62 -8.69
CA ALA A 55 11.44 -17.91 -7.81
C ALA A 55 11.58 -19.29 -7.11
N ARG A 56 12.20 -20.24 -7.82
CA ARG A 56 12.38 -21.65 -7.36
C ARG A 56 13.57 -21.83 -6.43
N LYS A 57 14.39 -20.80 -6.19
CA LYS A 57 15.51 -20.90 -5.24
C LYS A 57 15.01 -21.41 -3.89
N PRO A 58 15.76 -22.34 -3.24
CA PRO A 58 15.34 -22.88 -1.95
C PRO A 58 15.24 -21.80 -0.90
N VAL A 59 14.33 -21.99 0.04
CA VAL A 59 14.18 -21.15 1.24
C VAL A 59 14.32 -22.03 2.47
N ALA A 60 14.84 -21.46 3.57
CA ALA A 60 15.03 -22.21 4.81
C ALA A 60 13.66 -22.70 5.35
N ARG A 61 13.61 -23.95 5.81
CA ARG A 61 12.36 -24.54 6.37
C ARG A 61 11.81 -23.71 7.55
N ALA A 62 12.69 -23.14 8.35
CA ALA A 62 12.33 -22.29 9.49
C ALA A 62 11.58 -21.01 9.05
N ASP A 63 11.74 -20.55 7.81
CA ASP A 63 11.12 -19.34 7.30
C ASP A 63 9.71 -19.55 6.70
N TRP A 64 9.27 -20.82 6.52
CA TRP A 64 7.99 -21.13 5.88
C TRP A 64 6.78 -20.56 6.62
N ALA A 65 6.75 -20.60 7.95
CA ALA A 65 5.68 -20.01 8.73
C ALA A 65 5.57 -18.49 8.51
N GLY A 66 6.73 -17.81 8.49
CA GLY A 66 6.78 -16.38 8.18
C GLY A 66 6.35 -16.07 6.75
N ILE A 67 6.77 -16.89 5.77
CA ILE A 67 6.38 -16.75 4.35
C ILE A 67 4.87 -16.98 4.19
N ALA A 68 4.30 -17.97 4.86
CA ALA A 68 2.85 -18.20 4.87
C ALA A 68 2.12 -17.01 5.51
N GLY A 69 2.65 -16.47 6.63
CA GLY A 69 2.15 -15.25 7.25
C GLY A 69 2.13 -14.04 6.29
N VAL A 70 3.19 -13.87 5.50
CA VAL A 70 3.23 -12.85 4.42
C VAL A 70 2.18 -13.16 3.36
N GLY A 71 1.98 -14.42 2.97
CA GLY A 71 0.94 -14.85 2.03
C GLY A 71 -0.47 -14.48 2.50
N VAL A 72 -0.74 -14.63 3.80
CA VAL A 72 -2.02 -14.24 4.40
C VAL A 72 -2.12 -12.72 4.55
N LEU A 73 -1.16 -12.11 5.26
CA LEU A 73 -1.27 -10.73 5.75
C LEU A 73 -0.88 -9.67 4.74
N TRP A 74 -0.12 -10.02 3.69
CA TRP A 74 0.21 -9.09 2.60
C TRP A 74 -0.61 -9.33 1.34
N LEU A 75 -1.09 -10.55 1.13
CA LEU A 75 -1.71 -10.94 -0.13
C LEU A 75 -3.17 -11.38 0.06
N ALA A 76 -3.44 -12.56 0.62
CA ALA A 76 -4.78 -13.11 0.62
C ALA A 76 -5.80 -12.17 1.30
N PHE A 77 -5.54 -11.77 2.55
CA PHE A 77 -6.46 -10.95 3.33
C PHE A 77 -6.61 -9.53 2.78
N PRO A 78 -5.56 -8.68 2.67
CA PRO A 78 -5.74 -7.29 2.28
C PRO A 78 -6.18 -7.15 0.82
N LEU A 79 -5.69 -8.01 -0.10
CA LEU A 79 -6.11 -7.95 -1.49
C LEU A 79 -7.57 -8.41 -1.70
N SER A 80 -8.16 -9.14 -0.73
CA SER A 80 -9.59 -9.41 -0.70
C SER A 80 -10.38 -8.19 -0.24
N MET A 81 -9.87 -7.42 0.71
CA MET A 81 -10.62 -6.28 1.27
C MET A 81 -10.90 -5.20 0.22
N PHE A 82 -9.96 -4.92 -0.71
CA PHE A 82 -10.13 -3.86 -1.70
C PHE A 82 -11.29 -4.09 -2.68
N PRO A 83 -11.46 -5.26 -3.35
CA PRO A 83 -12.60 -5.50 -4.22
C PRO A 83 -13.95 -5.44 -3.49
N PHE A 84 -14.01 -5.90 -2.23
CA PHE A 84 -15.19 -5.74 -1.41
C PHE A 84 -15.44 -4.28 -1.03
N ALA A 85 -14.39 -3.51 -0.70
CA ALA A 85 -14.52 -2.10 -0.40
C ALA A 85 -15.01 -1.30 -1.62
N GLU A 86 -14.52 -1.60 -2.81
CA GLU A 86 -14.92 -0.90 -4.05
C GLU A 86 -16.36 -1.17 -4.51
N GLN A 87 -17.06 -2.12 -3.88
CA GLN A 87 -18.52 -2.23 -4.01
C GLN A 87 -19.27 -1.14 -3.23
N HIS A 88 -18.61 -0.47 -2.29
CA HIS A 88 -19.23 0.48 -1.35
C HIS A 88 -18.65 1.89 -1.45
N VAL A 89 -17.43 2.02 -1.96
CA VAL A 89 -16.71 3.30 -2.14
C VAL A 89 -16.04 3.36 -3.50
N SER A 90 -15.75 4.57 -3.99
CA SER A 90 -15.10 4.75 -5.30
C SER A 90 -13.65 4.23 -5.30
N SER A 91 -13.17 3.85 -6.49
CA SER A 91 -11.78 3.41 -6.69
C SER A 91 -10.78 4.53 -6.37
N ALA A 92 -11.12 5.79 -6.65
CA ALA A 92 -10.32 6.95 -6.29
C ALA A 92 -10.17 7.07 -4.77
N LEU A 93 -11.28 6.96 -4.00
CA LEU A 93 -11.23 7.04 -2.54
C LEU A 93 -10.45 5.85 -1.96
N THR A 94 -10.65 4.65 -2.49
CA THR A 94 -9.91 3.45 -2.06
C THR A 94 -8.39 3.64 -2.26
N GLY A 95 -7.97 4.13 -3.42
CA GLY A 95 -6.57 4.43 -3.69
C GLY A 95 -6.00 5.56 -2.83
N MET A 96 -6.78 6.64 -2.63
CA MET A 96 -6.36 7.75 -1.77
C MET A 96 -6.14 7.28 -0.31
N LEU A 97 -7.08 6.50 0.25
CA LEU A 97 -6.94 5.94 1.61
C LEU A 97 -5.76 4.98 1.72
N ASN A 98 -5.49 4.20 0.66
CA ASN A 98 -4.32 3.32 0.64
C ASN A 98 -2.99 4.08 0.72
N GLY A 99 -2.96 5.36 0.36
CA GLY A 99 -1.82 6.26 0.59
C GLY A 99 -1.45 6.44 2.06
N ALA A 100 -2.33 6.11 3.00
CA ALA A 100 -2.05 6.09 4.44
C ALA A 100 -1.19 4.89 4.89
N THR A 101 -0.90 3.91 4.02
CA THR A 101 -0.10 2.72 4.36
C THR A 101 1.17 3.02 5.17
N PRO A 102 2.01 4.03 4.86
CA PRO A 102 3.21 4.33 5.63
C PRO A 102 2.96 4.63 7.10
N LEU A 103 1.81 5.21 7.41
CA LEU A 103 1.42 5.54 8.79
C LEU A 103 1.17 4.27 9.60
N PHE A 104 0.42 3.31 9.01
CA PHE A 104 0.16 2.02 9.63
C PHE A 104 1.44 1.19 9.78
N VAL A 105 2.33 1.19 8.77
CA VAL A 105 3.64 0.51 8.85
C VAL A 105 4.48 1.07 10.00
N ALA A 106 4.54 2.40 10.15
CA ALA A 106 5.31 3.04 11.20
C ALA A 106 4.68 2.82 12.60
N ALA A 107 3.35 2.91 12.71
CA ALA A 107 2.63 2.68 13.95
C ALA A 107 2.81 1.22 14.44
N ILE A 108 2.67 0.25 13.53
CA ILE A 108 2.89 -1.18 13.85
C ILE A 108 4.35 -1.45 14.20
N ALA A 109 5.32 -0.84 13.50
CA ALA A 109 6.74 -0.97 13.84
C ALA A 109 7.03 -0.51 15.27
N ALA A 110 6.45 0.62 15.69
CA ALA A 110 6.58 1.15 17.04
C ALA A 110 5.94 0.22 18.09
N LEU A 111 4.76 -0.32 17.79
CA LEU A 111 4.06 -1.27 18.65
C LEU A 111 4.87 -2.55 18.84
N LEU A 112 5.42 -3.11 17.76
CA LEU A 112 6.24 -4.32 17.78
C LEU A 112 7.56 -4.09 18.55
N ALA A 113 8.14 -2.90 18.43
CA ALA A 113 9.33 -2.51 19.18
C ALA A 113 9.04 -2.23 20.68
N ARG A 114 7.77 -2.14 21.08
CA ARG A 114 7.31 -1.76 22.43
C ARG A 114 7.96 -0.46 22.92
N ARG A 115 8.16 0.48 22.01
CA ARG A 115 8.77 1.79 22.30
C ARG A 115 7.92 2.86 21.63
N LEU A 116 7.67 3.94 22.38
CA LEU A 116 7.04 5.11 21.79
C LEU A 116 7.96 5.68 20.71
N PRO A 117 7.40 6.04 19.54
CA PRO A 117 8.16 6.70 18.49
C PRO A 117 8.71 8.04 19.00
N ALA A 118 9.82 8.50 18.41
CA ALA A 118 10.30 9.85 18.65
C ALA A 118 9.20 10.89 18.38
N GLY A 119 9.19 12.02 19.09
CA GLY A 119 8.13 13.01 19.03
C GLY A 119 7.77 13.48 17.62
N GLY A 120 8.76 13.61 16.73
CA GLY A 120 8.52 13.94 15.32
C GLY A 120 7.74 12.85 14.56
N ILE A 121 8.00 11.58 14.84
CA ILE A 121 7.25 10.47 14.25
C ILE A 121 5.81 10.48 14.79
N MET A 122 5.63 10.70 16.10
CA MET A 122 4.30 10.79 16.70
C MET A 122 3.48 11.95 16.10
N ALA A 123 4.09 13.11 15.95
CA ALA A 123 3.43 14.26 15.29
C ALA A 123 3.03 13.92 13.85
N GLY A 124 3.93 13.30 13.08
CA GLY A 124 3.63 12.87 11.70
C GLY A 124 2.50 11.84 11.64
N LEU A 125 2.48 10.87 12.58
CA LEU A 125 1.37 9.92 12.70
C LEU A 125 0.06 10.64 13.00
N ALA A 126 0.03 11.56 13.98
CA ALA A 126 -1.17 12.31 14.35
C ALA A 126 -1.72 13.13 13.18
N VAL A 127 -0.84 13.88 12.47
CA VAL A 127 -1.21 14.65 11.29
C VAL A 127 -1.74 13.73 10.18
N GLY A 128 -1.02 12.65 9.88
CA GLY A 128 -1.38 11.74 8.81
C GLY A 128 -2.69 10.99 9.08
N PHE A 129 -2.91 10.48 10.28
CA PHE A 129 -4.18 9.87 10.67
C PHE A 129 -5.32 10.88 10.66
N GLY A 130 -5.09 12.14 11.12
CA GLY A 130 -6.06 13.23 10.99
C GLY A 130 -6.44 13.47 9.53
N GLY A 131 -5.45 13.50 8.62
CA GLY A 131 -5.68 13.59 7.18
C GLY A 131 -6.49 12.43 6.62
N ALA A 132 -6.19 11.18 7.05
CA ALA A 132 -6.95 10.00 6.63
C ALA A 132 -8.42 10.07 7.10
N VAL A 133 -8.68 10.56 8.32
CA VAL A 133 -10.04 10.79 8.82
C VAL A 133 -10.76 11.84 7.97
N VAL A 134 -10.14 13.00 7.74
CA VAL A 134 -10.72 14.07 6.90
C VAL A 134 -11.04 13.56 5.49
N MET A 135 -10.16 12.76 4.91
CA MET A 135 -10.35 12.14 3.59
C MET A 135 -11.56 11.20 3.57
N ALA A 136 -11.80 10.46 4.65
CA ALA A 136 -12.88 9.49 4.77
C ALA A 136 -14.24 10.14 5.10
N LEU A 137 -14.27 11.34 5.72
CA LEU A 137 -15.52 11.99 6.20
C LEU A 137 -16.66 12.02 5.17
N PRO A 138 -16.45 12.39 3.89
CA PRO A 138 -17.53 12.40 2.91
C PRO A 138 -18.13 11.01 2.66
N GLY A 139 -17.33 9.95 2.82
CA GLY A 139 -17.77 8.56 2.68
C GLY A 139 -18.50 8.00 3.89
N LEU A 140 -18.47 8.67 5.04
CA LEU A 140 -19.12 8.20 6.28
C LEU A 140 -20.62 8.51 6.34
N SER A 141 -21.17 9.20 5.34
CA SER A 141 -22.59 9.61 5.31
C SER A 141 -23.56 8.45 5.12
N GLY A 142 -23.10 7.23 4.81
CA GLY A 142 -23.93 6.03 4.60
C GLY A 142 -23.31 4.79 5.23
N SER A 143 -24.13 3.86 5.71
CA SER A 143 -23.66 2.61 6.33
C SER A 143 -22.77 1.78 5.39
N ASN A 144 -23.10 1.73 4.10
CA ASN A 144 -22.33 0.98 3.10
C ASN A 144 -20.94 1.60 2.89
N SER A 145 -20.85 2.94 2.80
CA SER A 145 -19.56 3.63 2.66
C SER A 145 -18.66 3.46 3.89
N THR A 146 -19.24 3.47 5.10
CA THR A 146 -18.51 3.21 6.34
C THR A 146 -17.94 1.80 6.35
N PHE A 147 -18.72 0.80 5.91
CA PHE A 147 -18.24 -0.57 5.79
C PHE A 147 -17.06 -0.70 4.81
N GLY A 148 -17.15 -0.08 3.63
CA GLY A 148 -16.04 -0.05 2.66
C GLY A 148 -14.77 0.57 3.23
N ILE A 149 -14.89 1.71 3.94
CA ILE A 149 -13.73 2.36 4.60
C ILE A 149 -13.12 1.44 5.67
N MET A 150 -13.95 0.77 6.46
CA MET A 150 -13.47 -0.18 7.47
C MET A 150 -12.66 -1.32 6.85
N LEU A 151 -13.10 -1.88 5.72
CA LEU A 151 -12.35 -2.90 4.98
C LEU A 151 -10.98 -2.39 4.53
N ILE A 152 -10.91 -1.15 4.04
CA ILE A 152 -9.64 -0.53 3.66
C ILE A 152 -8.72 -0.39 4.88
N VAL A 153 -9.22 0.13 6.01
CA VAL A 153 -8.44 0.26 7.25
C VAL A 153 -7.88 -1.09 7.71
N LEU A 154 -8.68 -2.15 7.67
CA LEU A 154 -8.24 -3.50 8.00
C LEU A 154 -7.12 -3.98 7.06
N ALA A 155 -7.21 -3.67 5.76
CA ALA A 155 -6.15 -3.96 4.81
C ALA A 155 -4.85 -3.20 5.16
N LEU A 156 -4.94 -1.92 5.55
CA LEU A 156 -3.78 -1.10 5.92
C LEU A 156 -3.09 -1.61 7.21
N VAL A 157 -3.87 -2.02 8.21
CA VAL A 157 -3.34 -2.67 9.43
C VAL A 157 -2.59 -3.95 9.04
N SER A 158 -3.19 -4.77 8.19
CA SER A 158 -2.57 -6.02 7.71
C SER A 158 -1.26 -5.75 6.97
N TYR A 159 -1.21 -4.75 6.08
CA TYR A 159 0.02 -4.32 5.42
C TYR A 159 1.08 -3.84 6.42
N GLY A 160 0.66 -3.10 7.45
CA GLY A 160 1.57 -2.68 8.52
C GLY A 160 2.28 -3.85 9.20
N ILE A 161 1.55 -4.90 9.51
CA ILE A 161 2.11 -6.12 10.11
C ILE A 161 2.99 -6.85 9.09
N ALA A 162 2.47 -7.09 7.89
CA ALA A 162 3.12 -7.89 6.86
C ALA A 162 4.48 -7.33 6.42
N LEU A 163 4.59 -6.01 6.18
CA LEU A 163 5.83 -5.36 5.77
C LEU A 163 6.92 -5.48 6.83
N ASN A 164 6.55 -5.41 8.12
CA ASN A 164 7.51 -5.59 9.21
C ASN A 164 8.01 -7.04 9.31
N ILE A 165 7.13 -8.04 9.08
CA ILE A 165 7.51 -9.47 9.07
C ILE A 165 8.33 -9.81 7.82
N ALA A 166 8.00 -9.26 6.67
CA ALA A 166 8.61 -9.60 5.39
C ALA A 166 10.09 -9.23 5.30
N ARG A 167 10.51 -8.13 5.95
CA ARG A 167 11.88 -7.62 5.86
C ARG A 167 12.96 -8.68 6.18
N PRO A 168 12.97 -9.34 7.33
CA PRO A 168 14.01 -10.34 7.64
C PRO A 168 13.94 -11.56 6.71
N LEU A 169 12.75 -11.97 6.27
CA LEU A 169 12.59 -13.08 5.34
C LEU A 169 13.25 -12.80 3.99
N GLN A 170 13.08 -11.57 3.48
CA GLN A 170 13.64 -11.16 2.21
C GLN A 170 15.14 -10.95 2.25
N GLN A 171 15.67 -10.47 3.37
CA GLN A 171 17.11 -10.35 3.56
C GLN A 171 17.81 -11.71 3.54
N ARG A 172 17.17 -12.75 4.10
CA ARG A 172 17.75 -14.12 4.15
C ARG A 172 17.54 -14.88 2.83
N ASN A 173 16.37 -14.80 2.23
CA ASN A 173 15.97 -15.69 1.14
C ASN A 173 15.84 -14.96 -0.22
N GLY A 174 15.91 -13.62 -0.24
CA GLY A 174 15.61 -12.80 -1.42
C GLY A 174 14.11 -12.55 -1.62
N ALA A 175 13.79 -11.46 -2.32
CA ALA A 175 12.40 -11.03 -2.50
C ALA A 175 11.58 -11.99 -3.38
N VAL A 176 12.13 -12.41 -4.53
CA VAL A 176 11.40 -13.22 -5.51
C VAL A 176 11.01 -14.60 -4.96
N PRO A 177 11.92 -15.39 -4.31
CA PRO A 177 11.56 -16.69 -3.74
C PRO A 177 10.50 -16.57 -2.62
N VAL A 178 10.60 -15.54 -1.80
CA VAL A 178 9.64 -15.27 -0.70
C VAL A 178 8.27 -14.93 -1.28
N MET A 179 8.21 -13.96 -2.21
CA MET A 179 6.94 -13.49 -2.78
C MET A 179 6.26 -14.56 -3.63
N TRP A 180 7.02 -15.36 -4.38
CA TRP A 180 6.45 -16.47 -5.16
C TRP A 180 5.73 -17.49 -4.26
N ARG A 181 6.36 -17.91 -3.16
CA ARG A 181 5.74 -18.84 -2.20
C ARG A 181 4.56 -18.22 -1.46
N ALA A 182 4.69 -16.96 -1.07
CA ALA A 182 3.60 -16.22 -0.44
C ALA A 182 2.38 -16.10 -1.37
N LEU A 183 2.62 -15.84 -2.67
CA LEU A 183 1.56 -15.86 -3.70
C LEU A 183 0.97 -17.26 -3.88
N GLY A 184 1.77 -18.31 -3.84
CA GLY A 184 1.29 -19.70 -3.89
C GLY A 184 0.34 -20.01 -2.71
N VAL A 185 0.73 -19.65 -1.48
CA VAL A 185 -0.13 -19.78 -0.29
C VAL A 185 -1.42 -18.97 -0.47
N ALA A 186 -1.32 -17.72 -0.90
CA ALA A 186 -2.49 -16.87 -1.10
C ALA A 186 -3.41 -17.40 -2.21
N THR A 187 -2.86 -17.96 -3.30
CA THR A 187 -3.63 -18.60 -4.37
C THR A 187 -4.45 -19.77 -3.83
N ILE A 188 -3.82 -20.66 -3.04
CA ILE A 188 -4.51 -21.80 -2.42
C ILE A 188 -5.62 -21.33 -1.49
N LEU A 189 -5.36 -20.34 -0.65
CA LEU A 189 -6.35 -19.84 0.32
C LEU A 189 -7.53 -19.13 -0.33
N THR A 190 -7.32 -18.44 -1.44
CA THR A 190 -8.38 -17.70 -2.14
C THR A 190 -9.12 -18.54 -3.18
N ALA A 191 -8.58 -19.70 -3.59
CA ALA A 191 -9.17 -20.56 -4.61
C ALA A 191 -10.59 -21.07 -4.29
N PRO A 192 -10.92 -21.51 -3.06
CA PRO A 192 -12.24 -22.10 -2.79
C PRO A 192 -13.42 -21.18 -3.13
N LEU A 193 -13.28 -19.88 -2.88
CA LEU A 193 -14.31 -18.89 -3.17
C LEU A 193 -14.07 -18.16 -4.50
N GLY A 194 -12.81 -18.00 -4.88
CA GLY A 194 -12.42 -17.19 -6.03
C GLY A 194 -12.50 -17.94 -7.35
N LEU A 195 -12.09 -19.21 -7.40
CA LEU A 195 -12.12 -20.00 -8.62
C LEU A 195 -13.53 -20.19 -9.18
N PRO A 196 -14.56 -20.57 -8.38
CA PRO A 196 -15.93 -20.61 -8.87
C PRO A 196 -16.43 -19.26 -9.39
N ALA A 197 -16.05 -18.14 -8.72
CA ALA A 197 -16.43 -16.81 -9.17
C ALA A 197 -15.81 -16.46 -10.52
N VAL A 198 -14.55 -16.84 -10.76
CA VAL A 198 -13.87 -16.65 -12.06
C VAL A 198 -14.51 -17.49 -13.16
N MET A 199 -14.84 -18.75 -12.87
CA MET A 199 -15.45 -19.68 -13.84
C MET A 199 -16.86 -19.25 -14.25
N ASN A 200 -17.61 -18.64 -13.35
CA ASN A 200 -18.97 -18.15 -13.59
C ASN A 200 -19.00 -16.67 -14.04
N GLY A 201 -17.84 -16.08 -14.30
CA GLY A 201 -17.73 -14.67 -14.69
C GLY A 201 -18.13 -14.38 -16.12
N HIS A 202 -18.62 -13.17 -16.35
CA HIS A 202 -18.94 -12.65 -17.69
C HIS A 202 -17.75 -11.87 -18.27
N TRP A 203 -16.78 -12.62 -18.80
CA TRP A 203 -15.52 -12.06 -19.27
C TRP A 203 -15.68 -11.37 -20.64
N THR A 204 -15.29 -10.10 -20.67
CA THR A 204 -15.01 -9.36 -21.89
C THR A 204 -13.53 -8.99 -21.95
N LEU A 205 -13.07 -8.49 -23.10
CA LEU A 205 -11.66 -8.17 -23.30
C LEU A 205 -11.12 -7.15 -22.28
N ARG A 206 -11.90 -6.14 -21.92
CA ARG A 206 -11.47 -5.06 -21.02
C ARG A 206 -11.22 -5.55 -19.59
N PRO A 207 -12.14 -6.23 -18.89
CA PRO A 207 -11.85 -6.85 -17.60
C PRO A 207 -10.75 -7.90 -17.65
N ALA A 208 -10.65 -8.70 -18.72
CA ALA A 208 -9.59 -9.71 -18.84
C ALA A 208 -8.20 -9.05 -18.88
N ILE A 209 -8.01 -8.01 -19.70
CA ILE A 209 -6.77 -7.24 -19.74
C ILE A 209 -6.50 -6.58 -18.38
N ALA A 210 -7.51 -5.98 -17.74
CA ALA A 210 -7.38 -5.36 -16.44
C ALA A 210 -6.87 -6.37 -15.38
N MET A 211 -7.40 -7.60 -15.36
CA MET A 211 -6.95 -8.64 -14.43
C MET A 211 -5.55 -9.13 -14.73
N LEU A 212 -5.14 -9.24 -16.00
CA LEU A 212 -3.77 -9.57 -16.36
C LEU A 212 -2.79 -8.48 -15.89
N LEU A 213 -3.10 -7.20 -16.15
CA LEU A 213 -2.26 -6.08 -15.71
C LEU A 213 -2.22 -5.97 -14.18
N LEU A 214 -3.34 -6.17 -13.51
CA LEU A 214 -3.43 -6.16 -12.05
C LEU A 214 -2.62 -7.31 -11.42
N GLY A 215 -2.72 -8.50 -11.98
CA GLY A 215 -2.01 -9.69 -11.50
C GLY A 215 -0.51 -9.61 -11.77
N ALA A 216 -0.12 -9.43 -13.03
CA ALA A 216 1.28 -9.39 -13.44
C ALA A 216 1.99 -8.12 -12.94
N GLY A 217 1.39 -6.96 -13.16
CA GLY A 217 1.95 -5.67 -12.73
C GLY A 217 1.81 -5.45 -11.22
N GLY A 218 0.56 -5.32 -10.75
CA GLY A 218 0.25 -4.90 -9.39
C GLY A 218 0.53 -5.96 -8.31
N THR A 219 0.37 -7.25 -8.64
CA THR A 219 0.46 -8.34 -7.66
C THR A 219 1.78 -9.14 -7.77
N ALA A 220 2.43 -9.19 -8.93
CA ALA A 220 3.75 -9.81 -9.06
C ALA A 220 4.86 -8.75 -9.02
N ILE A 221 4.99 -7.93 -10.07
CA ILE A 221 6.12 -7.02 -10.26
C ILE A 221 6.20 -5.99 -9.14
N ALA A 222 5.12 -5.27 -8.87
CA ALA A 222 5.12 -4.21 -7.85
C ALA A 222 5.40 -4.77 -6.44
N GLN A 223 4.87 -5.96 -6.11
CA GLN A 223 5.14 -6.61 -4.83
C GLN A 223 6.61 -7.02 -4.69
N VAL A 224 7.22 -7.59 -5.74
CA VAL A 224 8.65 -7.95 -5.71
C VAL A 224 9.53 -6.72 -5.59
N LEU A 225 9.22 -5.62 -6.31
CA LEU A 225 9.97 -4.37 -6.22
C LEU A 225 9.89 -3.79 -4.80
N THR A 226 8.70 -3.74 -4.20
CA THR A 226 8.51 -3.25 -2.83
C THR A 226 9.15 -4.17 -1.80
N ALA A 227 9.04 -5.49 -2.01
CA ALA A 227 9.72 -6.47 -1.20
C ALA A 227 11.25 -6.27 -1.24
N THR A 228 11.81 -6.05 -2.43
CA THR A 228 13.23 -5.73 -2.61
C THR A 228 13.59 -4.43 -1.90
N ALA A 229 12.77 -3.39 -2.03
CA ALA A 229 12.94 -2.13 -1.30
C ALA A 229 12.96 -2.34 0.22
N ALA A 230 12.01 -3.13 0.75
CA ALA A 230 11.92 -3.43 2.18
C ALA A 230 13.17 -4.18 2.69
N GLY A 231 13.69 -5.14 1.93
CA GLY A 231 14.93 -5.84 2.25
C GLY A 231 16.16 -4.91 2.24
N ARG A 232 16.25 -4.00 1.25
CA ARG A 232 17.40 -3.09 1.07
C ARG A 232 17.40 -1.90 2.04
N MET A 233 16.29 -1.21 2.14
CA MET A 233 16.21 0.08 2.85
C MET A 233 15.28 0.09 4.06
N GLY A 234 14.61 -1.04 4.34
CA GLY A 234 13.69 -1.21 5.46
C GLY A 234 12.23 -0.92 5.12
N ALA A 235 11.31 -1.47 5.91
CA ALA A 235 9.87 -1.42 5.66
C ALA A 235 9.32 0.02 5.55
N THR A 236 9.71 0.90 6.47
CA THR A 236 9.26 2.30 6.50
C THR A 236 9.67 3.08 5.23
N LYS A 237 10.90 2.87 4.72
CA LYS A 237 11.31 3.52 3.46
C LYS A 237 10.62 2.89 2.26
N ALA A 238 10.44 1.57 2.23
CA ALA A 238 9.75 0.88 1.15
C ALA A 238 8.28 1.31 1.03
N SER A 239 7.60 1.60 2.14
CA SER A 239 6.20 2.05 2.14
C SER A 239 5.99 3.44 1.48
N ILE A 240 7.06 4.21 1.23
CA ILE A 240 6.99 5.49 0.50
C ILE A 240 6.39 5.33 -0.89
N ALA A 241 6.53 4.15 -1.52
CA ALA A 241 5.86 3.83 -2.78
C ALA A 241 4.35 4.15 -2.74
N ALA A 242 3.72 3.98 -1.57
CA ALA A 242 2.30 4.27 -1.39
C ALA A 242 1.93 5.76 -1.55
N PHE A 243 2.87 6.70 -1.47
CA PHE A 243 2.58 8.13 -1.67
C PHE A 243 2.22 8.49 -3.11
N PHE A 244 2.64 7.69 -4.07
CA PHE A 244 2.26 7.89 -5.47
C PHE A 244 0.84 7.41 -5.76
N ILE A 245 0.33 6.48 -4.96
CA ILE A 245 -0.97 5.83 -5.17
C ILE A 245 -2.12 6.84 -5.21
N PRO A 246 -2.30 7.76 -4.23
CA PRO A 246 -3.41 8.70 -4.22
C PRO A 246 -3.48 9.57 -5.47
N VAL A 247 -2.33 10.03 -5.95
CA VAL A 247 -2.25 10.89 -7.13
C VAL A 247 -2.69 10.14 -8.38
N VAL A 248 -2.16 8.93 -8.59
CA VAL A 248 -2.50 8.12 -9.78
C VAL A 248 -3.94 7.63 -9.71
N ALA A 249 -4.41 7.13 -8.56
CA ALA A 249 -5.77 6.66 -8.37
C ALA A 249 -6.79 7.78 -8.58
N LEU A 250 -6.51 8.99 -8.08
CA LEU A 250 -7.34 10.17 -8.30
C LEU A 250 -7.44 10.52 -9.78
N ILE A 251 -6.31 10.64 -10.48
CA ILE A 251 -6.29 10.99 -11.91
C ILE A 251 -7.08 9.95 -12.71
N LEU A 252 -6.82 8.66 -12.49
CA LEU A 252 -7.48 7.60 -13.24
C LEU A 252 -8.97 7.47 -12.89
N GLY A 253 -9.34 7.62 -11.61
CA GLY A 253 -10.73 7.58 -11.17
C GLY A 253 -11.55 8.72 -11.78
N VAL A 254 -11.03 9.94 -11.76
CA VAL A 254 -11.71 11.12 -12.33
C VAL A 254 -11.73 11.08 -13.87
N VAL A 255 -10.58 10.81 -14.51
CA VAL A 255 -10.46 10.94 -15.98
C VAL A 255 -11.09 9.75 -16.71
N ILE A 256 -10.94 8.53 -16.21
CA ILE A 256 -11.39 7.32 -16.91
C ILE A 256 -12.76 6.85 -16.42
N ARG A 257 -13.04 6.95 -15.12
CA ARG A 257 -14.29 6.46 -14.54
C ARG A 257 -15.30 7.57 -14.25
N HIS A 258 -14.92 8.84 -14.46
CA HIS A 258 -15.76 10.00 -14.16
C HIS A 258 -16.25 10.05 -12.71
N GLU A 259 -15.44 9.54 -11.77
CA GLU A 259 -15.76 9.51 -10.35
C GLU A 259 -15.76 10.93 -9.77
N ARG A 260 -16.71 11.20 -8.87
CA ARG A 260 -16.76 12.47 -8.15
C ARG A 260 -15.89 12.40 -6.91
N VAL A 261 -14.94 13.32 -6.80
CA VAL A 261 -14.06 13.44 -5.62
C VAL A 261 -14.36 14.77 -4.93
N THR A 262 -14.61 14.72 -3.63
CA THR A 262 -14.92 15.93 -2.86
C THR A 262 -13.64 16.72 -2.56
N ALA A 263 -13.77 18.06 -2.44
CA ALA A 263 -12.65 18.91 -2.02
C ALA A 263 -12.11 18.49 -0.65
N LEU A 264 -12.98 18.04 0.25
CA LEU A 264 -12.60 17.56 1.58
C LEU A 264 -11.72 16.32 1.51
N SER A 265 -12.03 15.36 0.61
CA SER A 265 -11.19 14.19 0.37
C SER A 265 -9.81 14.57 -0.16
N LEU A 266 -9.73 15.58 -1.05
CA LEU A 266 -8.44 16.07 -1.57
C LEU A 266 -7.60 16.74 -0.49
N ILE A 267 -8.21 17.58 0.34
CA ILE A 267 -7.55 18.22 1.49
C ILE A 267 -7.03 17.15 2.45
N GLY A 268 -7.88 16.17 2.80
CA GLY A 268 -7.49 15.06 3.65
C GLY A 268 -6.33 14.25 3.09
N ALA A 269 -6.33 13.98 1.77
CA ALA A 269 -5.22 13.30 1.09
C ALA A 269 -3.91 14.10 1.19
N ALA A 270 -3.95 15.41 0.96
CA ALA A 270 -2.79 16.28 1.10
C ALA A 270 -2.24 16.28 2.53
N ILE A 271 -3.11 16.41 3.55
CA ILE A 271 -2.71 16.34 4.96
C ILE A 271 -2.11 14.96 5.30
N CYS A 272 -2.71 13.88 4.81
CA CYS A 272 -2.21 12.51 5.00
C CYS A 272 -0.79 12.36 4.43
N LEU A 273 -0.54 12.86 3.21
CA LEU A 273 0.78 12.83 2.59
C LEU A 273 1.81 13.66 3.36
N VAL A 274 1.42 14.83 3.89
CA VAL A 274 2.28 15.65 4.76
C VAL A 274 2.65 14.87 6.03
N GLY A 275 1.67 14.26 6.71
CA GLY A 275 1.92 13.43 7.89
C GLY A 275 2.90 12.29 7.60
N ALA A 276 2.70 11.61 6.48
CA ALA A 276 3.57 10.54 6.05
C ALA A 276 4.99 11.01 5.68
N ALA A 277 5.14 12.21 5.08
CA ALA A 277 6.44 12.83 4.83
C ALA A 277 7.18 13.18 6.13
N ILE A 278 6.47 13.66 7.16
CA ILE A 278 7.01 13.90 8.51
C ILE A 278 7.49 12.59 9.15
N VAL A 279 6.70 11.52 9.09
CA VAL A 279 7.10 10.19 9.61
C VAL A 279 8.40 9.71 8.93
N ARG A 280 8.53 9.97 7.63
CA ARG A 280 9.73 9.62 6.87
C ARG A 280 10.96 10.43 7.30
N ASN A 281 10.79 11.71 7.55
CA ASN A 281 11.85 12.64 7.91
C ASN A 281 11.46 13.49 9.13
N PRO A 282 11.54 12.91 10.35
CA PRO A 282 11.13 13.57 11.58
C PRO A 282 11.89 14.87 11.88
N GLN A 283 13.07 15.04 11.26
CA GLN A 283 13.90 16.25 11.42
C GLN A 283 13.29 17.48 10.72
N MET A 284 12.30 17.31 9.85
CA MET A 284 11.58 18.46 9.26
C MET A 284 10.96 19.37 10.33
N LEU A 285 10.47 18.79 11.43
CA LEU A 285 9.88 19.56 12.52
C LEU A 285 10.93 20.23 13.41
N THR A 286 12.07 19.60 13.63
CA THR A 286 13.18 20.17 14.42
C THR A 286 13.89 21.31 13.65
N GLY A 287 14.00 21.19 12.33
CA GLY A 287 14.57 22.26 11.48
C GLY A 287 13.72 23.54 11.46
N LEU A 288 12.41 23.45 11.59
CA LEU A 288 11.52 24.59 11.74
C LEU A 288 11.68 25.27 13.12
N HIS A 289 11.84 24.50 14.16
CA HIS A 289 12.05 25.03 15.53
C HIS A 289 13.39 25.76 15.68
N PHE A 290 14.46 25.23 15.10
CA PHE A 290 15.78 25.89 15.14
C PHE A 290 15.84 27.16 14.28
N ARG A 291 15.09 27.25 13.18
CA ARG A 291 14.98 28.49 12.41
C ARG A 291 14.22 29.59 13.16
N GLU A 292 13.13 29.25 13.84
CA GLU A 292 12.38 30.25 14.64
C GLU A 292 13.19 30.72 15.86
N ILE A 293 13.86 29.81 16.57
CA ILE A 293 14.74 30.16 17.70
C ILE A 293 15.95 30.99 17.21
N GLY A 294 16.53 30.66 16.07
CA GLY A 294 17.62 31.45 15.46
C GLY A 294 17.18 32.87 15.13
N ILE A 295 16.01 33.07 14.54
CA ILE A 295 15.46 34.38 14.21
C ILE A 295 15.14 35.20 15.46
N VAL A 296 14.66 34.55 16.52
CA VAL A 296 14.36 35.22 17.82
C VAL A 296 15.66 35.63 18.51
N LEU A 297 16.70 34.81 18.48
CA LEU A 297 18.02 35.12 19.06
C LEU A 297 18.79 36.18 18.29
N GLU A 298 18.68 36.25 16.96
CA GLU A 298 19.25 37.35 16.18
C GLU A 298 18.54 38.69 16.44
N ARG A 299 17.20 38.67 16.58
CA ARG A 299 16.45 39.88 16.98
C ARG A 299 16.80 40.37 18.40
N SER A 300 17.10 39.45 19.34
CA SER A 300 17.49 39.82 20.69
C SER A 300 18.94 40.36 20.82
N ARG A 301 19.81 40.02 19.86
CA ARG A 301 21.20 40.57 19.79
C ARG A 301 21.30 41.90 19.10
N GLY A 302 20.30 42.31 18.31
CA GLY A 302 20.23 43.61 17.66
C GLY A 302 19.77 44.78 18.54
N PHE A 303 19.48 44.56 19.82
CA PHE A 303 19.03 45.58 20.79
C PHE A 303 20.04 45.78 21.93
N ARG A 304 21.31 45.96 21.58
CA ARG A 304 22.32 46.53 22.50
C ARG A 304 23.15 47.55 21.71
N LEU A 305 22.70 48.80 21.79
CA LEU A 305 23.47 49.99 21.76
C LEU A 305 22.91 50.95 22.83
#